data_d7e31344be903cf0e91834fe39548bb4
#
_entry.id   d7e31344be903cf0e91834fe39548bb4
#
_cell.length_a   1.000
_cell.length_b   1.000
_cell.length_c   1.000
_cell.angle_alpha   90.00
_cell.angle_beta   90.00
_cell.angle_gamma   90.00
#
_symmetry.space_group_name_H-M   'P 1'
#
loop_
_entity.id
_entity.type
_entity.pdbx_description
1 polymer ?
#
loop_
_entity_poly.entity_id
_entity_poly.type
_entity_poly.pdbx_seq_one_letter_code
_entity_poly.pdbx_strand_id
1 'polypeptide(L)'
;MKKFFLFAAAVVAALTVNAASFVGFDGRTGDLGAQIQGGLLTDQVNVTLAETSTGKFSIRNTEGGDMSFKLGGVLFFGSDQQAGKDIYKTYNTYIQPNGARRSVTIPTAAGEKVLIGVQDGIKFAVEGVEEAVDGQVEFAGWGDDKDVLNTLTATGSQIVLWSDDRAESPSAKKFKLGVILPAGGQGVENVFEAEKAVKFLHNGQVVVKKGDRFFNLLGAEIAL
;
A
#
# COMPACT_ATOMS: atom_id res chain seq x y z
N MET A 1 -56.50 4.99 33.43
CA MET A 1 -55.06 5.20 33.37
C MET A 1 -54.55 4.54 32.07
N LYS A 2 -54.25 5.32 31.03
CA LYS A 2 -53.72 4.82 29.76
C LYS A 2 -52.19 4.88 29.83
N LYS A 3 -51.53 3.73 29.73
CA LYS A 3 -50.05 3.64 29.69
C LYS A 3 -49.63 3.87 28.25
N PHE A 4 -48.97 5.00 28.00
CA PHE A 4 -48.24 5.27 26.77
C PHE A 4 -46.90 4.48 26.78
N PHE A 5 -46.78 3.55 25.85
CA PHE A 5 -45.46 2.95 25.55
C PHE A 5 -44.77 3.84 24.52
N LEU A 6 -43.70 4.51 24.99
CA LEU A 6 -42.80 5.26 24.13
C LEU A 6 -41.84 4.27 23.47
N PHE A 7 -42.02 3.98 22.19
CA PHE A 7 -41.01 3.26 21.38
C PHE A 7 -39.92 4.26 21.01
N ALA A 8 -38.76 4.15 21.66
CA ALA A 8 -37.56 4.82 21.21
C ALA A 8 -36.99 4.02 20.02
N ALA A 9 -37.25 4.50 18.80
CA ALA A 9 -36.56 4.00 17.63
C ALA A 9 -35.10 4.49 17.69
N ALA A 10 -34.18 3.61 18.05
CA ALA A 10 -32.76 3.86 17.88
C ALA A 10 -32.44 3.87 16.38
N VAL A 11 -32.30 5.07 15.83
CA VAL A 11 -31.71 5.24 14.50
C VAL A 11 -30.23 4.92 14.63
N VAL A 12 -29.86 3.71 14.31
CA VAL A 12 -28.47 3.35 14.06
C VAL A 12 -28.09 4.01 12.75
N ALA A 13 -27.53 5.21 12.83
CA ALA A 13 -26.84 5.80 11.71
C ALA A 13 -25.63 4.89 11.44
N ALA A 14 -25.72 4.05 10.44
CA ALA A 14 -24.56 3.38 9.87
C ALA A 14 -23.64 4.48 9.34
N LEU A 15 -22.67 4.86 10.15
CA LEU A 15 -21.52 5.61 9.66
C LEU A 15 -20.82 4.68 8.67
N THR A 16 -21.12 4.85 7.39
CA THR A 16 -20.25 4.35 6.33
C THR A 16 -18.96 5.13 6.47
N VAL A 17 -18.05 4.61 7.28
CA VAL A 17 -16.66 5.01 7.21
C VAL A 17 -16.23 4.58 5.81
N ASN A 18 -16.17 5.52 4.88
CA ASN A 18 -15.48 5.30 3.62
C ASN A 18 -14.06 4.93 4.02
N ALA A 19 -13.74 3.64 3.92
CA ALA A 19 -12.36 3.19 4.05
C ALA A 19 -11.57 4.05 3.07
N ALA A 20 -10.57 4.77 3.58
CA ALA A 20 -9.71 5.55 2.71
C ALA A 20 -9.05 4.56 1.76
N SER A 21 -9.46 4.58 0.50
CA SER A 21 -8.92 3.69 -0.52
C SER A 21 -7.41 3.96 -0.61
N PHE A 22 -6.61 2.96 -0.31
CA PHE A 22 -5.18 3.02 -0.56
C PHE A 22 -4.90 2.69 -2.04
N VAL A 23 -3.86 3.29 -2.59
CA VAL A 23 -3.42 3.01 -3.96
C VAL A 23 -2.54 1.77 -4.00
N GLY A 24 -1.75 1.56 -2.95
CA GLY A 24 -0.77 0.49 -2.87
C GLY A 24 0.52 0.80 -3.63
N PHE A 25 1.32 -0.24 -3.84
CA PHE A 25 2.54 -0.18 -4.64
C PHE A 25 2.83 -1.53 -5.29
N ASP A 26 3.56 -1.49 -6.40
CA ASP A 26 4.02 -2.68 -7.13
C ASP A 26 5.47 -2.50 -7.56
N GLY A 27 6.36 -3.23 -6.90
CA GLY A 27 7.80 -3.22 -7.20
C GLY A 27 8.25 -4.29 -8.19
N ARG A 28 7.36 -5.13 -8.72
CA ARG A 28 7.73 -6.27 -9.59
C ARG A 28 8.48 -5.86 -10.86
N THR A 29 8.21 -4.67 -11.36
CA THR A 29 8.89 -4.11 -12.55
C THR A 29 10.32 -3.63 -12.26
N GLY A 30 10.72 -3.54 -10.99
CA GLY A 30 12.04 -3.07 -10.58
C GLY A 30 12.14 -1.56 -10.41
N ASP A 31 11.02 -0.85 -10.35
CA ASP A 31 10.96 0.61 -10.31
C ASP A 31 10.50 1.19 -8.95
N LEU A 32 10.47 0.39 -7.87
CA LEU A 32 10.02 0.85 -6.56
C LEU A 32 10.75 2.12 -6.10
N GLY A 33 12.04 2.24 -6.39
CA GLY A 33 12.81 3.44 -6.10
C GLY A 33 12.29 4.66 -6.86
N ALA A 34 11.93 4.51 -8.13
CA ALA A 34 11.36 5.58 -8.94
C ALA A 34 9.97 5.99 -8.43
N GLN A 35 9.15 5.04 -7.98
CA GLN A 35 7.85 5.32 -7.36
C GLN A 35 8.04 6.15 -6.06
N ILE A 36 9.02 5.81 -5.23
CA ILE A 36 9.35 6.56 -4.00
C ILE A 36 9.82 7.98 -4.35
N GLN A 37 10.72 8.15 -5.31
CA GLN A 37 11.18 9.45 -5.78
C GLN A 37 10.03 10.26 -6.42
N GLY A 38 9.09 9.60 -7.08
CA GLY A 38 7.87 10.18 -7.64
C GLY A 38 6.83 10.63 -6.63
N GLY A 39 7.09 10.48 -5.31
CA GLY A 39 6.22 10.97 -4.25
C GLY A 39 5.26 9.91 -3.68
N LEU A 40 5.46 8.64 -3.98
CA LEU A 40 4.64 7.56 -3.41
C LEU A 40 4.80 7.43 -1.88
N LEU A 41 5.95 7.91 -1.33
CA LEU A 41 6.22 7.92 0.09
C LEU A 41 5.79 9.25 0.71
N THR A 42 4.89 9.18 1.70
CA THR A 42 4.24 10.33 2.36
C THR A 42 4.18 10.16 3.89
N ASP A 43 3.64 11.15 4.59
CA ASP A 43 3.32 11.13 6.03
C ASP A 43 4.49 10.64 6.91
N GLN A 44 5.68 11.19 6.68
CA GLN A 44 6.90 10.80 7.37
C GLN A 44 6.93 11.40 8.79
N VAL A 45 7.10 10.53 9.80
CA VAL A 45 7.28 10.91 11.21
C VAL A 45 8.58 10.27 11.72
N ASN A 46 9.51 11.09 12.21
CA ASN A 46 10.83 10.66 12.68
C ASN A 46 11.62 9.83 11.66
N VAL A 47 11.51 10.18 10.39
CA VAL A 47 12.08 9.42 9.26
C VAL A 47 12.89 10.32 8.35
N THR A 48 14.05 9.83 7.91
CA THR A 48 14.76 10.35 6.75
C THR A 48 15.00 9.26 5.72
N LEU A 49 15.03 9.66 4.45
CA LEU A 49 15.45 8.83 3.33
C LEU A 49 16.90 9.10 3.02
N ALA A 50 17.70 8.04 2.94
CA ALA A 50 19.07 8.10 2.47
C ALA A 50 19.23 7.18 1.27
N GLU A 51 19.48 7.72 0.10
CA GLU A 51 19.79 6.91 -1.08
C GLU A 51 21.13 6.22 -0.89
N THR A 52 21.14 4.90 -0.98
CA THR A 52 22.33 4.06 -0.79
C THR A 52 22.97 3.65 -2.12
N SER A 53 22.17 3.57 -3.16
CA SER A 53 22.55 3.39 -4.56
C SER A 53 21.36 3.76 -5.43
N THR A 54 21.55 3.92 -6.72
CA THR A 54 20.47 4.34 -7.64
C THR A 54 19.19 3.56 -7.40
N GLY A 55 18.14 4.27 -7.00
CA GLY A 55 16.80 3.72 -6.75
C GLY A 55 16.67 2.84 -5.50
N LYS A 56 17.68 2.81 -4.60
CA LYS A 56 17.62 2.08 -3.33
C LYS A 56 17.78 3.04 -2.16
N PHE A 57 16.91 2.91 -1.17
CA PHE A 57 16.89 3.81 -0.02
C PHE A 57 17.00 3.05 1.30
N SER A 58 17.73 3.64 2.24
CA SER A 58 17.57 3.35 3.66
C SER A 58 16.57 4.33 4.25
N ILE A 59 15.55 3.80 4.93
CA ILE A 59 14.57 4.57 5.67
C ILE A 59 15.00 4.51 7.13
N ARG A 60 15.48 5.66 7.62
CA ARG A 60 16.20 5.78 8.88
C ARG A 60 15.38 6.53 9.91
N ASN A 61 15.36 6.04 11.16
CA ASN A 61 14.82 6.81 12.27
C ASN A 61 15.76 7.98 12.61
N THR A 62 15.21 9.18 12.78
CA THR A 62 16.00 10.40 13.07
C THR A 62 16.30 10.59 14.55
N GLU A 63 15.27 10.47 15.39
CA GLU A 63 15.31 10.93 16.78
C GLU A 63 15.29 9.79 17.81
N GLY A 64 15.01 8.57 17.39
CA GLY A 64 14.71 7.43 18.25
C GLY A 64 13.23 7.37 18.64
N GLY A 65 12.82 6.27 19.29
CA GLY A 65 11.42 6.02 19.60
C GLY A 65 10.61 5.56 18.39
N ASP A 66 9.33 5.89 18.37
CA ASP A 66 8.41 5.47 17.30
C ASP A 66 8.64 6.27 16.01
N MET A 67 8.48 5.58 14.89
CA MET A 67 8.60 6.17 13.56
C MET A 67 7.53 5.61 12.63
N SER A 68 7.14 6.40 11.63
CA SER A 68 6.20 5.94 10.61
C SER A 68 6.35 6.68 9.29
N PHE A 69 5.86 6.05 8.22
CA PHE A 69 5.66 6.65 6.91
C PHE A 69 4.58 5.89 6.16
N LYS A 70 4.01 6.48 5.11
CA LYS A 70 3.13 5.78 4.19
C LYS A 70 3.79 5.56 2.84
N LEU A 71 3.54 4.40 2.25
CA LEU A 71 3.91 4.07 0.88
C LEU A 71 2.63 3.66 0.14
N GLY A 72 2.20 4.48 -0.82
CA GLY A 72 0.92 4.25 -1.52
C GLY A 72 -0.31 4.19 -0.61
N GLY A 73 -0.30 4.92 0.53
CA GLY A 73 -1.35 4.90 1.54
C GLY A 73 -1.25 3.77 2.57
N VAL A 74 -0.35 2.80 2.37
CA VAL A 74 -0.04 1.73 3.33
C VAL A 74 0.89 2.29 4.42
N LEU A 75 0.54 2.12 5.68
CA LEU A 75 1.33 2.62 6.82
C LEU A 75 2.41 1.62 7.20
N PHE A 76 3.64 2.06 7.21
CA PHE A 76 4.80 1.38 7.76
C PHE A 76 5.16 2.01 9.11
N PHE A 77 5.26 1.18 10.13
CA PHE A 77 5.51 1.62 11.50
C PHE A 77 6.67 0.86 12.12
N GLY A 78 7.40 1.49 13.00
CA GLY A 78 8.41 0.89 13.85
C GLY A 78 8.33 1.47 15.25
N SER A 79 8.12 0.61 16.27
CA SER A 79 8.08 1.03 17.66
C SER A 79 9.45 0.93 18.32
N ASP A 80 9.75 1.87 19.21
CA ASP A 80 10.93 1.86 20.07
C ASP A 80 12.24 1.63 19.27
N GLN A 81 12.42 2.38 18.19
CA GLN A 81 13.59 2.29 17.32
C GLN A 81 14.74 3.19 17.80
N GLN A 82 15.97 2.76 17.55
CA GLN A 82 17.14 3.57 17.89
C GLN A 82 17.35 4.70 16.88
N ALA A 83 17.74 5.87 17.36
CA ALA A 83 18.11 7.00 16.52
C ALA A 83 19.26 6.63 15.57
N GLY A 84 19.20 7.13 14.33
CA GLY A 84 20.21 6.94 13.31
C GLY A 84 20.27 5.53 12.71
N LYS A 85 19.35 4.62 13.06
CA LYS A 85 19.32 3.25 12.51
C LYS A 85 18.41 3.15 11.30
N ASP A 86 18.84 2.32 10.34
CA ASP A 86 18.04 1.94 9.19
C ASP A 86 16.93 0.98 9.67
N ILE A 87 15.69 1.40 9.56
CA ILE A 87 14.53 0.64 10.04
C ILE A 87 13.89 -0.15 8.92
N TYR A 88 13.79 0.45 7.74
CA TYR A 88 13.41 -0.21 6.50
C TYR A 88 14.45 0.04 5.43
N LYS A 89 14.54 -0.86 4.47
CA LYS A 89 15.36 -0.72 3.26
C LYS A 89 14.52 -1.01 2.05
N THR A 90 14.66 -0.20 1.02
CA THR A 90 14.08 -0.50 -0.28
C THR A 90 15.13 -1.08 -1.21
N TYR A 91 14.66 -1.96 -2.05
CA TYR A 91 15.40 -2.56 -3.16
C TYR A 91 14.60 -2.29 -4.43
N ASN A 92 15.12 -2.68 -5.58
CA ASN A 92 14.45 -2.39 -6.85
C ASN A 92 13.01 -2.93 -6.91
N THR A 93 12.78 -4.11 -6.30
CA THR A 93 11.50 -4.84 -6.40
C THR A 93 10.75 -4.96 -5.08
N TYR A 94 11.32 -4.60 -3.95
CA TYR A 94 10.68 -4.78 -2.64
C TYR A 94 11.18 -3.79 -1.58
N ILE A 95 10.37 -3.65 -0.53
CA ILE A 95 10.75 -3.02 0.74
C ILE A 95 10.88 -4.10 1.82
N GLN A 96 11.87 -3.95 2.70
CA GLN A 96 12.19 -4.90 3.73
C GLN A 96 12.36 -4.22 5.08
N PRO A 97 11.69 -4.68 6.17
CA PRO A 97 12.03 -4.29 7.53
C PRO A 97 13.41 -4.82 7.91
N ASN A 98 14.15 -4.03 8.67
CA ASN A 98 15.51 -4.37 9.10
C ASN A 98 15.52 -4.75 10.58
N GLY A 99 14.69 -5.69 11.01
CA GLY A 99 14.60 -6.24 12.37
C GLY A 99 13.16 -6.35 12.90
N ALA A 100 13.00 -6.56 14.21
CA ALA A 100 11.71 -6.70 14.89
C ALA A 100 11.04 -5.37 15.23
N ARG A 101 9.85 -5.43 15.85
CA ARG A 101 9.02 -4.31 16.30
C ARG A 101 8.59 -3.38 15.17
N ARG A 102 8.28 -3.96 14.00
CA ARG A 102 7.77 -3.24 12.86
C ARG A 102 6.47 -3.84 12.38
N SER A 103 5.61 -3.00 11.85
CA SER A 103 4.36 -3.46 11.24
C SER A 103 4.08 -2.73 9.94
N VAL A 104 3.27 -3.37 9.11
CA VAL A 104 2.70 -2.80 7.91
C VAL A 104 1.19 -2.88 8.05
N THR A 105 0.53 -1.72 8.07
CA THR A 105 -0.93 -1.62 8.22
C THR A 105 -1.55 -1.16 6.91
N ILE A 106 -2.45 -1.96 6.40
CA ILE A 106 -3.17 -1.74 5.14
C ILE A 106 -4.60 -1.33 5.51
N PRO A 107 -5.05 -0.12 5.18
CA PRO A 107 -6.43 0.28 5.44
C PRO A 107 -7.39 -0.50 4.53
N THR A 108 -8.47 -0.99 5.09
CA THR A 108 -9.47 -1.83 4.39
C THR A 108 -10.87 -1.59 4.95
N ALA A 109 -11.88 -2.19 4.32
CA ALA A 109 -13.17 -2.46 4.94
C ALA A 109 -13.38 -3.99 5.03
N ALA A 110 -14.28 -4.43 5.91
CA ALA A 110 -14.59 -5.86 6.03
C ALA A 110 -15.06 -6.43 4.69
N GLY A 111 -14.52 -7.58 4.30
CA GLY A 111 -14.76 -8.26 3.03
C GLY A 111 -13.92 -7.73 1.85
N GLU A 112 -13.18 -6.64 2.01
CA GLU A 112 -12.24 -6.20 0.97
C GLU A 112 -11.07 -7.17 0.84
N LYS A 113 -10.62 -7.34 -0.40
CA LYS A 113 -9.49 -8.21 -0.72
C LYS A 113 -8.26 -7.38 -1.06
N VAL A 114 -7.12 -7.84 -0.58
CA VAL A 114 -5.81 -7.23 -0.83
C VAL A 114 -4.90 -8.28 -1.47
N LEU A 115 -4.21 -7.88 -2.53
CA LEU A 115 -3.18 -8.68 -3.18
C LEU A 115 -1.82 -8.35 -2.56
N ILE A 116 -1.11 -9.36 -2.10
CA ILE A 116 0.21 -9.22 -1.49
C ILE A 116 1.21 -10.10 -2.22
N GLY A 117 2.28 -9.47 -2.71
CA GLY A 117 3.43 -10.14 -3.30
C GLY A 117 4.64 -10.06 -2.39
N VAL A 118 5.22 -11.21 -2.05
CA VAL A 118 6.49 -11.33 -1.32
C VAL A 118 7.51 -12.06 -2.18
N GLN A 119 8.77 -11.67 -2.11
CA GLN A 119 9.79 -12.29 -2.94
C GLN A 119 10.06 -13.74 -2.52
N ASP A 120 10.19 -13.97 -1.22
CA ASP A 120 10.45 -15.30 -0.66
C ASP A 120 9.20 -15.80 0.05
N GLY A 121 8.88 -17.09 -0.02
CA GLY A 121 7.82 -17.70 0.74
C GLY A 121 8.06 -17.57 2.24
N ILE A 122 7.04 -17.21 3.00
CA ILE A 122 7.19 -16.87 4.41
C ILE A 122 5.87 -17.00 5.16
N LYS A 123 5.95 -17.38 6.44
CA LYS A 123 4.82 -17.40 7.37
C LYS A 123 4.85 -16.13 8.24
N PHE A 124 3.78 -15.35 8.19
CA PHE A 124 3.65 -14.09 8.91
C PHE A 124 2.68 -14.17 10.06
N ALA A 125 2.95 -13.40 11.11
CA ALA A 125 1.92 -12.97 12.05
C ALA A 125 1.07 -11.86 11.40
N VAL A 126 -0.23 -12.10 11.30
CA VAL A 126 -1.19 -11.24 10.61
C VAL A 126 -2.42 -11.05 11.49
N GLU A 127 -2.97 -9.84 11.49
CA GLU A 127 -4.24 -9.52 12.14
C GLU A 127 -5.22 -8.95 11.10
N GLY A 128 -6.52 -9.19 11.31
CA GLY A 128 -7.58 -8.60 10.51
C GLY A 128 -7.83 -9.31 9.18
N VAL A 129 -7.52 -10.60 9.04
CA VAL A 129 -7.75 -11.39 7.83
C VAL A 129 -8.50 -12.70 8.12
N GLU A 130 -9.28 -13.16 7.14
CA GLU A 130 -10.03 -14.43 7.22
C GLU A 130 -9.10 -15.66 7.12
N GLU A 131 -8.03 -15.56 6.34
CA GLU A 131 -7.11 -16.65 6.03
C GLU A 131 -6.15 -17.00 7.18
N ALA A 132 -6.16 -16.24 8.29
CA ALA A 132 -5.25 -16.47 9.40
C ALA A 132 -5.62 -17.73 10.18
N VAL A 133 -4.64 -18.62 10.37
CA VAL A 133 -4.70 -19.76 11.27
C VAL A 133 -3.73 -19.47 12.42
N ASP A 134 -4.26 -19.50 13.67
CA ASP A 134 -3.49 -19.16 14.86
C ASP A 134 -2.76 -17.80 14.76
N GLY A 135 -3.41 -16.81 14.12
CA GLY A 135 -2.87 -15.47 13.92
C GLY A 135 -1.74 -15.38 12.89
N GLN A 136 -1.61 -16.38 12.02
CA GLN A 136 -0.57 -16.43 11.01
C GLN A 136 -1.13 -16.80 9.63
N VAL A 137 -0.47 -16.31 8.58
CA VAL A 137 -0.73 -16.68 7.19
C VAL A 137 0.58 -17.12 6.53
N GLU A 138 0.54 -18.20 5.76
CA GLU A 138 1.65 -18.62 4.91
C GLU A 138 1.53 -18.00 3.53
N PHE A 139 2.54 -17.21 3.15
CA PHE A 139 2.61 -16.54 1.87
C PHE A 139 3.49 -17.34 0.90
N ALA A 140 2.98 -17.62 -0.28
CA ALA A 140 3.80 -18.10 -1.39
C ALA A 140 4.70 -16.95 -1.88
N GLY A 141 5.99 -17.20 -2.00
CA GLY A 141 6.93 -16.27 -2.61
C GLY A 141 6.85 -16.31 -4.13
N TRP A 142 7.07 -15.19 -4.78
CA TRP A 142 7.06 -15.16 -6.25
C TRP A 142 8.30 -15.78 -6.90
N GLY A 143 9.44 -15.91 -6.17
CA GLY A 143 10.66 -16.49 -6.77
C GLY A 143 11.00 -15.85 -8.11
N ASP A 144 10.96 -16.67 -9.16
CA ASP A 144 11.14 -16.22 -10.55
C ASP A 144 9.82 -15.85 -11.25
N ASP A 145 8.67 -16.28 -10.72
CA ASP A 145 7.33 -15.97 -11.23
C ASP A 145 6.70 -14.82 -10.47
N LYS A 146 6.88 -13.61 -11.01
CA LYS A 146 6.39 -12.38 -10.39
C LYS A 146 4.86 -12.24 -10.38
N ASP A 147 4.12 -13.13 -11.01
CA ASP A 147 2.66 -13.14 -11.02
C ASP A 147 2.06 -13.86 -9.81
N VAL A 148 2.90 -14.52 -8.99
CA VAL A 148 2.46 -15.14 -7.73
C VAL A 148 2.11 -14.05 -6.72
N LEU A 149 0.81 -13.88 -6.47
CA LEU A 149 0.25 -12.97 -5.48
C LEU A 149 -0.64 -13.75 -4.50
N ASN A 150 -0.54 -13.38 -3.24
CA ASN A 150 -1.38 -13.91 -2.17
C ASN A 150 -2.58 -12.99 -1.99
N THR A 151 -3.79 -13.55 -1.90
CA THR A 151 -5.00 -12.78 -1.62
C THR A 151 -5.33 -12.88 -0.14
N LEU A 152 -5.52 -11.74 0.53
CA LEU A 152 -6.05 -11.66 1.87
C LEU A 152 -7.43 -11.00 1.86
N THR A 153 -8.36 -11.55 2.65
CA THR A 153 -9.69 -11.00 2.86
C THR A 153 -9.75 -10.32 4.22
N ALA A 154 -10.03 -9.02 4.23
CA ALA A 154 -10.08 -8.24 5.46
C ALA A 154 -11.33 -8.56 6.29
N THR A 155 -11.16 -8.71 7.61
CA THR A 155 -12.27 -8.88 8.56
C THR A 155 -12.77 -7.56 9.15
N GLY A 156 -12.05 -6.45 8.91
CA GLY A 156 -12.34 -5.15 9.50
C GLY A 156 -11.72 -3.98 8.75
N SER A 157 -11.43 -2.90 9.48
CA SER A 157 -10.95 -1.64 8.92
C SER A 157 -9.47 -1.64 8.54
N GLN A 158 -8.74 -2.70 8.86
CA GLN A 158 -7.32 -2.80 8.54
C GLN A 158 -6.83 -4.25 8.55
N ILE A 159 -5.77 -4.50 7.80
CA ILE A 159 -4.92 -5.68 7.88
C ILE A 159 -3.57 -5.24 8.44
N VAL A 160 -3.01 -5.99 9.39
CA VAL A 160 -1.70 -5.70 9.97
C VAL A 160 -0.76 -6.89 9.80
N LEU A 161 0.38 -6.65 9.15
CA LEU A 161 1.48 -7.62 9.00
C LEU A 161 2.57 -7.26 10.02
N TRP A 162 3.03 -8.23 10.81
CA TRP A 162 4.00 -8.00 11.87
C TRP A 162 5.38 -8.60 11.57
N SER A 163 6.39 -7.80 11.79
CA SER A 163 7.81 -8.22 11.77
C SER A 163 8.32 -8.29 13.21
N ASP A 164 7.80 -9.20 14.00
CA ASP A 164 8.13 -9.34 15.42
C ASP A 164 8.34 -10.81 15.84
N ASP A 165 8.47 -11.03 17.16
CA ASP A 165 8.70 -12.35 17.73
C ASP A 165 7.46 -13.26 17.70
N ARG A 166 6.28 -12.73 17.30
CA ARG A 166 5.06 -13.51 17.08
C ARG A 166 5.15 -14.42 15.85
N ALA A 167 6.04 -14.11 14.92
CA ALA A 167 6.29 -14.97 13.77
C ALA A 167 7.21 -16.13 14.17
N GLU A 168 6.82 -17.36 13.87
CA GLU A 168 7.62 -18.56 14.15
C GLU A 168 8.95 -18.57 13.39
N SER A 169 9.00 -17.92 12.23
CA SER A 169 10.19 -17.89 11.38
C SER A 169 11.07 -16.68 11.65
N PRO A 170 12.37 -16.88 11.92
CA PRO A 170 13.33 -15.77 11.99
C PRO A 170 13.36 -14.91 10.69
N SER A 171 12.99 -15.50 9.56
CA SER A 171 12.88 -14.81 8.27
C SER A 171 11.79 -13.76 8.25
N ALA A 172 10.72 -13.91 9.04
CA ALA A 172 9.65 -12.94 9.14
C ALA A 172 10.12 -11.56 9.66
N LYS A 173 11.27 -11.51 10.33
CA LYS A 173 11.91 -10.24 10.75
C LYS A 173 12.50 -9.46 9.57
N LYS A 174 12.56 -10.04 8.37
CA LYS A 174 13.17 -9.45 7.17
C LYS A 174 12.38 -9.78 5.90
N PHE A 175 11.06 -9.76 5.99
CA PHE A 175 10.24 -10.07 4.82
C PHE A 175 10.44 -9.09 3.67
N LYS A 176 10.47 -9.60 2.45
CA LYS A 176 10.67 -8.82 1.22
C LYS A 176 9.31 -8.56 0.56
N LEU A 177 8.70 -7.46 0.94
CA LEU A 177 7.36 -7.08 0.51
C LEU A 177 7.45 -6.25 -0.77
N GLY A 178 6.98 -6.77 -1.87
CA GLY A 178 7.11 -6.11 -3.16
C GLY A 178 5.81 -5.60 -3.76
N VAL A 179 4.68 -6.15 -3.36
CA VAL A 179 3.36 -5.76 -3.85
C VAL A 179 2.38 -5.65 -2.69
N ILE A 180 1.63 -4.56 -2.66
CA ILE A 180 0.38 -4.42 -1.91
C ILE A 180 -0.60 -3.66 -2.80
N LEU A 181 -1.67 -4.31 -3.25
CA LEU A 181 -2.69 -3.72 -4.12
C LEU A 181 -4.10 -4.10 -3.64
N PRO A 182 -5.10 -3.23 -3.81
CA PRO A 182 -6.50 -3.62 -3.63
C PRO A 182 -6.91 -4.64 -4.72
N ALA A 183 -7.55 -5.76 -4.34
CA ALA A 183 -7.91 -6.82 -5.28
C ALA A 183 -9.24 -6.57 -6.03
N GLY A 184 -9.94 -5.53 -5.78
CA GLY A 184 -11.23 -5.19 -6.42
C GLY A 184 -11.32 -3.75 -6.86
N GLY A 185 -10.31 -2.97 -6.53
CA GLY A 185 -10.09 -1.71 -7.22
C GLY A 185 -9.75 -2.04 -8.65
N GLN A 186 -10.27 -1.28 -9.58
CA GLN A 186 -9.63 -1.21 -10.89
C GLN A 186 -8.17 -1.00 -10.58
N GLY A 187 -7.40 -2.07 -10.79
CA GLY A 187 -5.98 -2.02 -10.60
C GLY A 187 -5.52 -0.70 -11.17
N VAL A 188 -4.45 -0.19 -10.67
CA VAL A 188 -3.65 0.73 -11.44
C VAL A 188 -3.20 -0.06 -12.67
N GLU A 189 -4.18 -0.48 -13.49
CA GLU A 189 -3.97 -0.73 -14.89
C GLU A 189 -3.45 0.59 -15.39
N ASN A 190 -2.12 0.65 -15.39
CA ASN A 190 -1.40 1.69 -16.09
C ASN A 190 -1.74 3.14 -15.70
N VAL A 191 -1.55 3.51 -14.43
CA VAL A 191 -1.24 4.92 -14.17
C VAL A 191 0.07 5.31 -14.91
N PHE A 192 0.87 4.35 -15.32
CA PHE A 192 2.11 4.55 -16.08
C PHE A 192 2.05 4.16 -17.56
N GLU A 193 1.06 3.41 -18.03
CA GLU A 193 0.58 3.55 -19.38
C GLU A 193 -0.50 4.64 -19.42
N ALA A 194 -0.15 5.82 -18.99
CA ALA A 194 -0.79 6.98 -19.55
C ALA A 194 -0.64 6.83 -21.08
N GLU A 195 -1.72 6.46 -21.78
CA GLU A 195 -1.78 6.62 -23.21
C GLU A 195 -1.10 7.94 -23.50
N LYS A 196 0.04 7.90 -24.19
CA LYS A 196 0.88 9.09 -24.35
C LYS A 196 -0.01 10.15 -24.97
N ALA A 197 -0.39 11.12 -24.16
CA ALA A 197 -1.20 12.22 -24.63
C ALA A 197 -0.39 12.95 -25.69
N VAL A 198 -0.81 12.85 -26.93
CA VAL A 198 -0.13 13.48 -28.06
C VAL A 198 -0.74 14.88 -28.23
N LYS A 199 0.09 15.90 -28.11
CA LYS A 199 -0.30 17.27 -28.41
C LYS A 199 -0.03 17.55 -29.89
N PHE A 200 -1.01 18.09 -30.59
CA PHE A 200 -0.88 18.53 -31.99
C PHE A 200 -1.71 19.79 -32.22
N LEU A 201 -1.42 20.48 -33.36
CA LEU A 201 -2.17 21.65 -33.77
C LEU A 201 -3.28 21.21 -34.74
N HIS A 202 -4.53 21.58 -34.44
CA HIS A 202 -5.67 21.42 -35.30
C HIS A 202 -6.37 22.78 -35.45
N ASN A 203 -6.50 23.28 -36.67
CA ASN A 203 -7.08 24.60 -36.98
C ASN A 203 -6.49 25.75 -36.13
N GLY A 204 -5.18 25.73 -35.85
CA GLY A 204 -4.48 26.74 -35.08
C GLY A 204 -4.66 26.61 -33.56
N GLN A 205 -5.36 25.60 -33.09
CA GLN A 205 -5.53 25.33 -31.64
C GLN A 205 -4.73 24.10 -31.24
N VAL A 206 -4.18 24.10 -30.00
CA VAL A 206 -3.52 22.94 -29.43
C VAL A 206 -4.58 21.96 -28.94
N VAL A 207 -4.54 20.76 -29.47
CA VAL A 207 -5.42 19.64 -29.09
C VAL A 207 -4.59 18.55 -28.44
N VAL A 208 -5.13 17.94 -27.40
CA VAL A 208 -4.53 16.80 -26.70
C VAL A 208 -5.33 15.55 -27.07
N LYS A 209 -4.72 14.61 -27.79
CA LYS A 209 -5.29 13.30 -28.07
C LYS A 209 -4.91 12.33 -26.93
N LYS A 210 -5.91 11.63 -26.36
CA LYS A 210 -5.74 10.56 -25.39
C LYS A 210 -6.62 9.38 -25.84
N GLY A 211 -6.00 8.33 -26.33
CA GLY A 211 -6.71 7.26 -27.03
C GLY A 211 -7.43 7.79 -28.27
N ASP A 212 -8.70 7.49 -28.42
CA ASP A 212 -9.55 7.99 -29.50
C ASP A 212 -10.28 9.30 -29.17
N ARG A 213 -9.97 9.91 -28.00
CA ARG A 213 -10.63 11.13 -27.52
C ARG A 213 -9.72 12.34 -27.67
N PHE A 214 -10.32 13.49 -27.92
CA PHE A 214 -9.63 14.75 -28.12
C PHE A 214 -10.07 15.77 -27.07
N PHE A 215 -9.13 16.55 -26.56
CA PHE A 215 -9.37 17.53 -25.51
C PHE A 215 -8.72 18.86 -25.87
N ASN A 216 -9.33 19.96 -25.49
CA ASN A 216 -8.69 21.28 -25.55
C ASN A 216 -7.72 21.46 -24.36
N LEU A 217 -6.99 22.58 -24.31
CA LEU A 217 -6.04 22.88 -23.23
C LEU A 217 -6.70 23.05 -21.85
N LEU A 218 -8.01 23.28 -21.79
CA LEU A 218 -8.77 23.37 -20.54
C LEU A 218 -9.29 22.02 -20.05
N GLY A 219 -8.97 20.92 -20.79
CA GLY A 219 -9.40 19.57 -20.46
C GLY A 219 -10.85 19.23 -20.88
N ALA A 220 -11.53 20.11 -21.62
CA ALA A 220 -12.84 19.81 -22.19
C ALA A 220 -12.71 18.92 -23.43
N GLU A 221 -13.52 17.85 -23.51
CA GLU A 221 -13.57 16.96 -24.67
C GLU A 221 -14.17 17.70 -25.87
N ILE A 222 -13.55 17.51 -27.04
CA ILE A 222 -13.95 18.14 -28.29
C ILE A 222 -14.07 17.07 -29.38
N ALA A 223 -14.99 17.28 -30.32
CA ALA A 223 -15.03 16.51 -31.57
C ALA A 223 -14.13 17.17 -32.62
N LEU A 224 -13.35 16.36 -33.35
CA LEU A 224 -12.53 16.79 -34.47
C LEU A 224 -13.15 16.38 -35.78
#